data_1a21f51d2023130f915ff1b7c6c7132e
#
_entry.id   1a21f51d2023130f915ff1b7c6c7132e
#
_cell.length_a   1.000
_cell.length_b   1.000
_cell.length_c   1.000
_cell.angle_alpha   90.00
_cell.angle_beta   90.00
_cell.angle_gamma   90.00
#
_symmetry.space_group_name_H-M   'P 1'
#
loop_
_entity.id
_entity.type
_entity.pdbx_description
1 polymer ?
#
loop_
_entity_poly.entity_id
_entity_poly.type
_entity_poly.pdbx_seq_one_letter_code
_entity_poly.pdbx_strand_id
1 'polypeptide(L)'
;GSYCFLWGYKQEETPTWYGIFSKDGYATQSVDVLNGNWKNSNRNKAPVIDEILLNQKTRYESVKISKKDICELSTKIYDPEGDKLNYYFEVLPENYQKVEGGDFQKSLEKVNINIISNENGNLKFKAPLKRGAYRIFVYADDGQKNVATANFPFYVK
;
A
#
# COMPACT_ATOMS: atom_id res chain seq x y z
N GLY A 1 0.47 15.35 -26.57
CA GLY A 1 1.21 14.29 -25.89
C GLY A 1 1.08 14.40 -24.39
N SER A 2 1.33 13.32 -23.71
CA SER A 2 1.37 13.27 -22.25
C SER A 2 2.65 12.57 -21.79
N TYR A 3 3.14 12.97 -20.64
CA TYR A 3 4.34 12.40 -20.03
C TYR A 3 4.02 11.92 -18.63
N CYS A 4 4.59 10.77 -18.23
CA CYS A 4 4.56 10.34 -16.85
C CYS A 4 5.53 11.21 -16.04
N PHE A 5 5.08 11.75 -14.90
CA PHE A 5 5.91 12.57 -14.02
C PHE A 5 7.13 11.79 -13.51
N LEU A 6 6.92 10.54 -13.09
CA LEU A 6 7.98 9.66 -12.63
C LEU A 6 7.81 8.26 -13.21
N TRP A 7 8.73 7.86 -14.08
CA TRP A 7 8.82 6.49 -14.59
C TRP A 7 9.71 5.66 -13.67
N GLY A 8 9.10 4.96 -12.73
CA GLY A 8 9.85 4.13 -11.77
C GLY A 8 9.25 4.15 -10.37
N TYR A 9 10.12 3.93 -9.40
CA TYR A 9 9.85 3.96 -7.96
C TYR A 9 10.57 5.14 -7.31
N LYS A 10 9.92 5.78 -6.34
CA LYS A 10 10.53 6.78 -5.48
C LYS A 10 9.95 6.73 -4.07
N GLN A 11 10.83 6.74 -3.08
CA GLN A 11 10.44 7.02 -1.71
C GLN A 11 10.27 8.54 -1.55
N GLU A 12 9.03 8.98 -1.35
CA GLU A 12 8.70 10.37 -0.99
C GLU A 12 7.41 10.35 -0.18
N GLU A 13 7.47 10.81 1.06
CA GLU A 13 6.43 10.68 2.10
C GLU A 13 6.06 9.21 2.38
N THR A 14 5.61 8.48 1.38
CA THR A 14 5.32 7.05 1.46
C THR A 14 6.05 6.29 0.33
N PRO A 15 6.24 4.98 0.47
CA PRO A 15 6.86 4.17 -0.59
C PRO A 15 5.96 3.98 -1.83
N THR A 16 4.74 4.48 -1.82
CA THR A 16 3.74 4.20 -2.87
C THR A 16 3.08 5.45 -3.46
N TRP A 17 3.57 6.65 -3.12
CA TRP A 17 2.89 7.88 -3.55
C TRP A 17 3.13 8.19 -5.04
N TYR A 18 4.39 8.36 -5.44
CA TYR A 18 4.71 8.85 -6.79
C TYR A 18 5.01 7.76 -7.80
N GLY A 19 5.43 6.59 -7.35
CA GLY A 19 5.85 5.52 -8.25
C GLY A 19 4.69 4.92 -9.03
N ILE A 20 4.87 4.73 -10.34
CA ILE A 20 3.97 3.89 -11.14
C ILE A 20 4.42 2.43 -11.14
N PHE A 21 5.60 2.15 -10.57
CA PHE A 21 6.10 0.82 -10.27
C PHE A 21 6.37 0.69 -8.77
N SER A 22 6.25 -0.51 -8.23
CA SER A 22 6.73 -0.82 -6.89
C SER A 22 8.25 -0.75 -6.81
N LYS A 23 8.79 -0.84 -5.59
CA LYS A 23 10.24 -0.91 -5.37
C LYS A 23 10.90 -2.08 -6.11
N ASP A 24 10.19 -3.18 -6.27
CA ASP A 24 10.66 -4.39 -6.95
C ASP A 24 10.37 -4.37 -8.46
N GLY A 25 9.89 -3.24 -8.98
CA GLY A 25 9.65 -3.04 -10.42
C GLY A 25 8.32 -3.62 -10.93
N TYR A 26 7.38 -3.97 -10.04
CA TYR A 26 6.06 -4.44 -10.45
C TYR A 26 5.19 -3.26 -10.86
N ALA A 27 4.45 -3.43 -11.96
CA ALA A 27 3.59 -2.41 -12.51
C ALA A 27 2.33 -2.22 -11.65
N THR A 28 1.93 -0.96 -11.46
CA THR A 28 0.66 -0.62 -10.79
C THR A 28 -0.43 -0.30 -11.81
N GLN A 29 -1.66 -0.11 -11.37
CA GLN A 29 -2.78 0.32 -12.21
C GLN A 29 -2.48 1.59 -13.03
N SER A 30 -1.58 2.45 -12.56
CA SER A 30 -1.15 3.63 -13.33
C SER A 30 -0.51 3.25 -14.65
N VAL A 31 0.21 2.13 -14.71
CA VAL A 31 0.77 1.60 -15.97
C VAL A 31 -0.32 1.13 -16.91
N ASP A 32 -1.41 0.54 -16.39
CA ASP A 32 -2.54 0.11 -17.20
C ASP A 32 -3.25 1.29 -17.84
N VAL A 33 -3.46 2.38 -17.07
CA VAL A 33 -4.03 3.62 -17.57
C VAL A 33 -3.16 4.22 -18.67
N LEU A 34 -1.85 4.26 -18.47
CA LEU A 34 -0.91 4.78 -19.49
C LEU A 34 -0.89 3.89 -20.73
N ASN A 35 -0.91 2.56 -20.56
CA ASN A 35 -0.99 1.63 -21.68
C ASN A 35 -2.27 1.86 -22.50
N GLY A 36 -3.41 2.01 -21.83
CA GLY A 36 -4.70 2.30 -22.52
C GLY A 36 -4.65 3.60 -23.32
N ASN A 37 -4.01 4.64 -22.77
CA ASN A 37 -3.93 5.95 -23.43
C ASN A 37 -2.89 6.04 -24.56
N TRP A 38 -1.78 5.31 -24.45
CA TRP A 38 -0.66 5.49 -25.38
C TRP A 38 -0.57 4.40 -26.43
N LYS A 39 -0.78 3.15 -26.07
CA LYS A 39 -0.54 2.00 -26.96
C LYS A 39 -1.75 1.09 -27.11
N ASN A 40 -2.60 1.04 -26.10
CA ASN A 40 -3.76 0.14 -26.04
C ASN A 40 -3.39 -1.32 -26.36
N SER A 41 -2.23 -1.78 -25.89
CA SER A 41 -1.81 -3.17 -26.04
C SER A 41 -2.51 -4.04 -25.01
N ASN A 42 -2.85 -5.26 -25.43
CA ASN A 42 -3.38 -6.26 -24.51
C ASN A 42 -2.25 -6.74 -23.57
N ARG A 43 -2.42 -6.52 -22.28
CA ARG A 43 -1.51 -6.98 -21.22
C ARG A 43 -2.33 -7.43 -20.01
N ASN A 44 -1.76 -8.33 -19.23
CA ASN A 44 -2.28 -8.64 -17.91
C ASN A 44 -2.25 -7.36 -17.04
N LYS A 45 -3.36 -7.04 -16.38
CA LYS A 45 -3.56 -5.80 -15.61
C LYS A 45 -3.18 -6.00 -14.16
N ALA A 46 -2.89 -4.90 -13.49
CA ALA A 46 -2.68 -4.91 -12.07
C ALA A 46 -3.97 -5.22 -11.30
N PRO A 47 -3.87 -5.90 -10.14
CA PRO A 47 -5.02 -6.10 -9.25
C PRO A 47 -5.68 -4.78 -8.86
N VAL A 48 -6.93 -4.86 -8.45
CA VAL A 48 -7.75 -3.70 -8.04
C VAL A 48 -8.08 -3.80 -6.57
N ILE A 49 -7.84 -2.72 -5.82
CA ILE A 49 -8.28 -2.58 -4.43
C ILE A 49 -9.49 -1.64 -4.40
N ASP A 50 -10.67 -2.21 -4.18
CA ASP A 50 -11.91 -1.46 -4.07
C ASP A 50 -12.04 -0.81 -2.69
N GLU A 51 -11.69 -1.54 -1.64
CA GLU A 51 -11.90 -1.11 -0.27
C GLU A 51 -10.79 -1.58 0.66
N ILE A 52 -10.48 -0.74 1.63
CA ILE A 52 -9.62 -1.05 2.77
C ILE A 52 -10.23 -0.43 4.04
N LEU A 53 -10.45 -1.26 5.06
CA LEU A 53 -11.00 -0.84 6.36
C LEU A 53 -10.10 -1.30 7.48
N LEU A 54 -9.96 -0.50 8.52
CA LEU A 54 -9.29 -0.88 9.77
C LEU A 54 -10.28 -0.82 10.92
N ASN A 55 -10.53 -1.95 11.59
CA ASN A 55 -11.56 -2.10 12.61
C ASN A 55 -12.93 -1.60 12.12
N GLN A 56 -13.31 -1.98 10.88
CA GLN A 56 -14.55 -1.61 10.20
C GLN A 56 -14.71 -0.10 9.93
N LYS A 57 -13.63 0.67 10.03
CA LYS A 57 -13.60 2.12 9.79
C LYS A 57 -12.86 2.45 8.51
N THR A 58 -13.29 3.52 7.87
CA THR A 58 -12.62 4.10 6.71
C THR A 58 -11.42 4.96 7.14
N ARG A 59 -10.50 5.22 6.24
CA ARG A 59 -9.34 6.10 6.47
C ARG A 59 -9.70 7.55 6.84
N TYR A 60 -10.95 7.96 6.65
CA TYR A 60 -11.42 9.31 6.96
C TYR A 60 -11.88 9.47 8.42
N GLU A 61 -11.95 8.40 9.20
CA GLU A 61 -12.51 8.39 10.55
C GLU A 61 -11.46 8.55 11.67
N SER A 62 -10.23 8.92 11.34
CA SER A 62 -9.16 9.18 12.32
C SER A 62 -9.01 8.05 13.36
N VAL A 63 -8.78 6.84 12.89
CA VAL A 63 -8.74 5.63 13.72
C VAL A 63 -7.66 5.72 14.80
N LYS A 64 -8.08 5.59 16.07
CA LYS A 64 -7.20 5.59 17.26
C LYS A 64 -7.32 4.24 17.97
N ILE A 65 -6.20 3.60 18.25
CA ILE A 65 -6.10 2.23 18.78
C ILE A 65 -5.21 2.26 20.02
N SER A 66 -5.54 1.46 21.05
CA SER A 66 -4.65 1.33 22.21
C SER A 66 -3.49 0.40 21.89
N LYS A 67 -2.38 0.58 22.61
CA LYS A 67 -1.21 -0.31 22.47
C LYS A 67 -1.62 -1.76 22.70
N LYS A 68 -1.08 -2.66 21.87
CA LYS A 68 -1.35 -4.12 21.91
C LYS A 68 -2.79 -4.55 21.58
N ASP A 69 -3.72 -3.63 21.40
CA ASP A 69 -5.08 -4.00 20.97
C ASP A 69 -5.02 -4.71 19.61
N ILE A 70 -6.01 -5.53 19.36
CA ILE A 70 -6.14 -6.22 18.08
C ILE A 70 -6.63 -5.23 17.03
N CYS A 71 -5.91 -5.20 15.92
CA CYS A 71 -6.25 -4.48 14.71
C CYS A 71 -6.73 -5.49 13.68
N GLU A 72 -7.88 -5.21 13.06
CA GLU A 72 -8.44 -6.01 11.97
C GLU A 72 -8.46 -5.16 10.70
N LEU A 73 -7.55 -5.47 9.77
CA LEU A 73 -7.56 -4.90 8.44
C LEU A 73 -8.39 -5.81 7.54
N SER A 74 -9.43 -5.27 6.94
CA SER A 74 -10.21 -5.94 5.90
C SER A 74 -10.00 -5.25 4.57
N THR A 75 -9.88 -6.05 3.52
CA THR A 75 -9.68 -5.55 2.17
C THR A 75 -10.62 -6.24 1.19
N LYS A 76 -11.03 -5.48 0.16
CA LYS A 76 -11.72 -6.02 -0.99
C LYS A 76 -10.82 -5.83 -2.20
N ILE A 77 -10.18 -6.91 -2.60
CA ILE A 77 -9.17 -6.92 -3.68
C ILE A 77 -9.54 -8.02 -4.66
N TYR A 78 -9.43 -7.72 -5.94
CA TYR A 78 -9.60 -8.70 -7.01
C TYR A 78 -8.62 -8.46 -8.14
N ASP A 79 -8.40 -9.50 -8.92
CA ASP A 79 -7.64 -9.44 -10.16
C ASP A 79 -8.58 -9.42 -11.36
N PRO A 80 -8.39 -8.52 -12.36
CA PRO A 80 -9.26 -8.42 -13.52
C PRO A 80 -9.29 -9.67 -14.41
N GLU A 81 -8.19 -10.41 -14.47
CA GLU A 81 -8.04 -11.63 -15.23
C GLU A 81 -8.34 -12.89 -14.38
N GLY A 82 -8.49 -12.73 -13.05
CA GLY A 82 -8.77 -13.82 -12.12
C GLY A 82 -7.50 -14.54 -11.63
N ASP A 83 -6.33 -13.91 -11.73
CA ASP A 83 -5.08 -14.44 -11.25
C ASP A 83 -5.07 -14.59 -9.73
N LYS A 84 -4.32 -15.57 -9.23
CA LYS A 84 -4.16 -15.79 -7.80
C LYS A 84 -3.31 -14.69 -7.18
N LEU A 85 -3.85 -14.02 -6.16
CA LEU A 85 -3.16 -12.94 -5.48
C LEU A 85 -2.30 -13.43 -4.31
N ASN A 86 -1.11 -12.82 -4.20
CA ASN A 86 -0.24 -12.91 -3.04
C ASN A 86 -0.30 -11.58 -2.27
N TYR A 87 -0.39 -11.65 -0.95
CA TYR A 87 -0.60 -10.48 -0.10
C TYR A 87 0.59 -10.24 0.82
N TYR A 88 1.03 -8.98 0.87
CA TYR A 88 2.09 -8.51 1.75
C TYR A 88 1.61 -7.30 2.54
N PHE A 89 2.08 -7.21 3.77
CA PHE A 89 1.72 -6.11 4.67
C PHE A 89 2.97 -5.54 5.33
N GLU A 90 2.96 -4.24 5.54
CA GLU A 90 3.96 -3.58 6.36
C GLU A 90 3.34 -2.42 7.13
N VAL A 91 3.81 -2.23 8.37
CA VAL A 91 3.47 -1.05 9.17
C VAL A 91 4.71 -0.17 9.25
N LEU A 92 4.54 1.08 8.84
CA LEU A 92 5.57 2.11 8.94
C LEU A 92 5.11 3.19 9.92
N PRO A 93 6.03 3.82 10.67
CA PRO A 93 5.70 5.08 11.34
C PRO A 93 5.39 6.14 10.29
N GLU A 94 4.62 7.17 10.65
CA GLU A 94 4.40 8.30 9.76
C GLU A 94 5.71 9.04 9.52
N ASN A 95 5.90 9.56 8.30
CA ASN A 95 7.11 10.28 7.94
C ASN A 95 7.07 11.71 8.47
N TYR A 96 8.12 12.10 9.19
CA TYR A 96 8.32 13.47 9.69
C TYR A 96 9.61 14.10 9.16
N GLN A 97 10.23 13.50 8.14
CA GLN A 97 11.42 14.08 7.52
C GLN A 97 11.03 15.36 6.80
N LYS A 98 11.65 16.47 7.19
CA LYS A 98 11.49 17.75 6.50
C LYS A 98 12.52 17.84 5.39
N VAL A 99 12.09 17.59 4.17
CA VAL A 99 12.89 17.71 2.94
C VAL A 99 12.09 18.50 1.91
N GLU A 100 12.78 19.12 0.96
CA GLU A 100 12.11 19.74 -0.18
C GLU A 100 11.62 18.67 -1.17
N GLY A 101 10.55 18.98 -1.91
CA GLY A 101 10.01 18.07 -2.90
C GLY A 101 11.05 17.72 -3.97
N GLY A 102 11.21 16.45 -4.23
CA GLY A 102 12.22 15.96 -5.17
C GLY A 102 13.52 15.46 -4.52
N ASP A 103 13.82 15.87 -3.30
CA ASP A 103 15.01 15.44 -2.57
C ASP A 103 14.97 13.94 -2.22
N PHE A 104 16.15 13.41 -1.90
CA PHE A 104 16.29 12.05 -1.42
C PHE A 104 15.66 11.91 -0.03
N GLN A 105 14.75 10.94 0.12
CA GLN A 105 14.20 10.53 1.40
C GLN A 105 14.64 9.11 1.73
N LYS A 106 15.16 8.93 2.95
CA LYS A 106 15.48 7.59 3.45
C LYS A 106 14.19 6.80 3.68
N SER A 107 14.18 5.55 3.25
CA SER A 107 13.08 4.63 3.56
C SER A 107 12.92 4.49 5.07
N LEU A 108 11.68 4.48 5.54
CA LEU A 108 11.35 4.27 6.95
C LEU A 108 11.58 2.81 7.33
N GLU A 109 11.99 2.59 8.57
CA GLU A 109 12.12 1.23 9.10
C GLU A 109 10.76 0.64 9.42
N LYS A 110 10.55 -0.61 9.01
CA LYS A 110 9.31 -1.34 9.28
C LYS A 110 9.16 -1.58 10.77
N VAL A 111 7.95 -1.41 11.26
CA VAL A 111 7.60 -1.78 12.63
C VAL A 111 7.28 -3.27 12.67
N ASN A 112 8.01 -4.01 13.52
CA ASN A 112 7.68 -5.40 13.77
C ASN A 112 6.34 -5.50 14.50
N ILE A 113 5.34 -6.04 13.84
CA ILE A 113 4.01 -6.31 14.39
C ILE A 113 3.82 -7.80 14.64
N ASN A 114 3.04 -8.13 15.66
CA ASN A 114 2.63 -9.51 15.90
C ASN A 114 1.39 -9.82 15.05
N ILE A 115 1.60 -10.58 13.97
CA ILE A 115 0.52 -11.05 13.09
C ILE A 115 -0.18 -12.23 13.77
N ILE A 116 -1.50 -12.16 13.86
CA ILE A 116 -2.37 -13.19 14.42
C ILE A 116 -2.90 -14.09 13.30
N SER A 117 -3.39 -13.48 12.22
CA SER A 117 -3.81 -14.18 11.00
C SER A 117 -3.60 -13.30 9.77
N ASN A 118 -3.41 -13.96 8.62
CA ASN A 118 -3.31 -13.34 7.30
C ASN A 118 -4.01 -14.26 6.29
N GLU A 119 -5.22 -13.90 5.88
CA GLU A 119 -6.05 -14.72 5.02
C GLU A 119 -6.72 -13.87 3.94
N ASN A 120 -6.44 -14.20 2.68
CA ASN A 120 -7.09 -13.57 1.52
C ASN A 120 -7.10 -12.04 1.55
N GLY A 121 -5.96 -11.43 1.91
CA GLY A 121 -5.85 -9.98 1.97
C GLY A 121 -6.37 -9.35 3.28
N ASN A 122 -6.94 -10.14 4.19
CA ASN A 122 -7.36 -9.67 5.51
C ASN A 122 -6.27 -9.98 6.54
N LEU A 123 -5.98 -9.03 7.41
CA LEU A 123 -4.91 -9.16 8.40
C LEU A 123 -5.43 -8.85 9.81
N LYS A 124 -5.17 -9.77 10.76
CA LYS A 124 -5.27 -9.48 12.19
C LYS A 124 -3.89 -9.35 12.79
N PHE A 125 -3.65 -8.27 13.52
CA PHE A 125 -2.36 -8.02 14.14
C PHE A 125 -2.51 -7.23 15.45
N LYS A 126 -1.47 -7.25 16.30
CA LYS A 126 -1.44 -6.40 17.48
C LYS A 126 -0.88 -5.03 17.15
N ALA A 127 -1.55 -3.99 17.61
CA ALA A 127 -1.10 -2.61 17.46
C ALA A 127 0.33 -2.43 18.02
N PRO A 128 1.15 -1.55 17.40
CA PRO A 128 2.48 -1.23 17.87
C PRO A 128 2.53 -0.86 19.36
N LEU A 129 3.67 -1.11 20.01
CA LEU A 129 3.88 -0.82 21.43
C LEU A 129 4.15 0.66 21.69
N LYS A 130 4.72 1.35 20.73
CA LYS A 130 5.08 2.77 20.86
C LYS A 130 3.90 3.63 20.42
N ARG A 131 3.57 4.64 21.26
CA ARG A 131 2.59 5.69 20.91
C ARG A 131 3.08 6.47 19.68
N GLY A 132 2.19 6.76 18.74
CA GLY A 132 2.52 7.55 17.55
C GLY A 132 1.57 7.32 16.40
N ALA A 133 1.80 8.04 15.32
CA ALA A 133 1.10 7.87 14.06
C ALA A 133 1.80 6.81 13.21
N TYR A 134 1.01 5.96 12.59
CA TYR A 134 1.45 4.83 11.78
C TYR A 134 0.60 4.72 10.52
N ARG A 135 1.13 4.00 9.56
CA ARG A 135 0.45 3.65 8.33
C ARG A 135 0.66 2.16 8.04
N ILE A 136 -0.43 1.42 7.86
CA ILE A 136 -0.35 0.06 7.35
C ILE A 136 -0.51 0.09 5.83
N PHE A 137 0.38 -0.59 5.15
CA PHE A 137 0.35 -0.79 3.70
C PHE A 137 -0.04 -2.22 3.40
N VAL A 138 -0.86 -2.39 2.39
CA VAL A 138 -1.18 -3.67 1.77
C VAL A 138 -0.70 -3.65 0.32
N TYR A 139 -0.08 -4.74 -0.08
CA TYR A 139 0.33 -5.01 -1.44
C TYR A 139 -0.32 -6.32 -1.87
N ALA A 140 -0.91 -6.32 -3.05
CA ALA A 140 -1.47 -7.53 -3.66
C ALA A 140 -0.83 -7.71 -5.04
N ASP A 141 -0.02 -8.74 -5.21
CA ASP A 141 0.60 -9.07 -6.49
C ASP A 141 -0.05 -10.29 -7.13
N ASP A 142 -0.12 -10.29 -8.47
CA ASP A 142 -0.78 -11.30 -9.29
C ASP A 142 0.17 -12.44 -9.74
N GLY A 143 1.43 -12.39 -9.35
CA GLY A 143 2.46 -13.31 -9.84
C GLY A 143 2.93 -13.03 -11.28
N GLN A 144 2.35 -12.04 -11.96
CA GLN A 144 2.66 -11.62 -13.34
C GLN A 144 3.43 -10.29 -13.41
N LYS A 145 4.05 -9.89 -12.29
CA LYS A 145 4.75 -8.62 -12.12
C LYS A 145 3.84 -7.39 -12.14
N ASN A 146 2.60 -7.55 -11.73
CA ASN A 146 1.73 -6.43 -11.44
C ASN A 146 1.35 -6.44 -9.96
N VAL A 147 1.08 -5.25 -9.40
CA VAL A 147 0.78 -5.07 -7.98
C VAL A 147 -0.22 -3.96 -7.76
N ALA A 148 -1.19 -4.21 -6.89
CA ALA A 148 -1.99 -3.16 -6.29
C ALA A 148 -1.44 -2.78 -4.93
N THR A 149 -1.51 -1.49 -4.59
CA THR A 149 -1.07 -0.97 -3.29
C THR A 149 -2.13 -0.06 -2.69
N ALA A 150 -2.38 -0.22 -1.39
CA ALA A 150 -3.15 0.73 -0.61
C ALA A 150 -2.53 0.93 0.77
N ASN A 151 -2.94 2.01 1.44
CA ASN A 151 -2.48 2.25 2.80
C ASN A 151 -3.61 2.83 3.66
N PHE A 152 -3.47 2.62 4.96
CA PHE A 152 -4.43 3.10 5.95
C PHE A 152 -3.70 3.76 7.12
N PRO A 153 -3.93 5.07 7.40
CA PRO A 153 -3.33 5.77 8.53
C PRO A 153 -4.08 5.45 9.84
N PHE A 154 -3.35 5.27 10.93
CA PHE A 154 -3.91 5.10 12.27
C PHE A 154 -2.99 5.67 13.35
N TYR A 155 -3.53 5.92 14.52
CA TYR A 155 -2.79 6.45 15.66
C TYR A 155 -2.85 5.47 16.84
N VAL A 156 -1.69 5.16 17.43
CA VAL A 156 -1.58 4.38 18.67
C VAL A 156 -1.48 5.34 19.85
N LYS A 157 -2.44 5.27 20.78
CA LYS A 157 -2.54 6.10 22.00
C LYS A 157 -1.99 5.40 23.24
#